data_2fbf3a24015c17ac35d40f7593c49149
#
_entry.id   2fbf3a24015c17ac35d40f7593c49149
#
_cell.length_a   1.000
_cell.length_b   1.000
_cell.length_c   1.000
_cell.angle_alpha   90.00
_cell.angle_beta   90.00
_cell.angle_gamma   90.00
#
_symmetry.space_group_name_H-M   'P 1'
#
loop_
_entity.id
_entity.type
_entity.pdbx_description
1 polymer ?
#
loop_
_entity_poly.entity_id
_entity_poly.type
_entity_poly.pdbx_seq_one_letter_code
_entity_poly.pdbx_strand_id
1 'polypeptide(L)'
;VYPQATTGSTAKVLTITPTGVVTKNGTHTVFINGRNGIDGSFYDINLVIGDSTSEITAKIYDAVNNVLGSPVIATDDSYKAILTTKWKGLTANETNVSVDTGKDSLGITYVVASTQSGTGTPSIQSALDQFGNDWITKVVNGYGTQSNVVSTLESFNGIPDPDAPTGRYRGIVMKPFVALTGSVVEDDTTFTDARKDEVTIALCPAPLSKGYHFEAAANMCVLNARVAQDAPHLDVAGKTYPDMPTPLSIGAMNVYLNRDAFVKKGSSTVSLSAGKYLVEDFVTTYHPVGETPPQFRYVRNLDIDFNVRYTYYLAEQINVVDHAIAKDSDIVTADKVVKPKQWKQVVTTDVIGDLTLRALIVDASFSEVSLTVNLSTTNPDRLETFFRYKRSGFARISSTTAEAGFNFGTLN
;
A
#
# COMPACT_ATOMS: atom_id res chain seq x y z
N VAL A 1 -0.51 16.61 0.92
CA VAL A 1 -1.54 16.67 2.00
C VAL A 1 -1.09 15.74 3.10
N TYR A 2 -1.00 16.23 4.33
CA TYR A 2 -0.63 15.43 5.49
C TYR A 2 -1.87 14.76 6.10
N PRO A 3 -1.75 13.53 6.65
CA PRO A 3 -2.87 12.85 7.30
C PRO A 3 -3.26 13.59 8.58
N GLN A 4 -4.41 14.25 8.55
CA GLN A 4 -4.90 15.10 9.63
C GLN A 4 -5.87 14.35 10.53
N ALA A 5 -5.72 14.47 11.85
CA ALA A 5 -6.68 13.97 12.82
C ALA A 5 -7.86 14.96 13.03
N THR A 6 -8.89 14.48 13.74
CA THR A 6 -10.12 15.23 14.03
C THR A 6 -9.92 16.37 15.04
N THR A 7 -10.95 17.16 15.25
CA THR A 7 -11.01 18.24 16.25
C THR A 7 -10.58 17.76 17.66
N GLY A 8 -9.84 18.57 18.38
CA GLY A 8 -9.29 18.22 19.70
C GLY A 8 -7.93 17.52 19.68
N SER A 9 -7.43 17.18 18.48
CA SER A 9 -6.11 16.59 18.30
C SER A 9 -4.99 17.62 18.44
N THR A 10 -3.81 17.16 18.85
CA THR A 10 -2.61 17.99 19.00
C THR A 10 -1.58 17.69 17.91
N ALA A 11 -0.79 18.69 17.55
CA ALA A 11 0.41 18.53 16.74
C ALA A 11 1.58 18.07 17.61
N LYS A 12 2.62 17.46 17.00
CA LYS A 12 3.89 17.24 17.68
C LYS A 12 4.68 18.55 17.74
N VAL A 13 5.30 18.82 18.89
CA VAL A 13 6.18 19.96 19.08
C VAL A 13 7.57 19.46 19.51
N LEU A 14 8.57 19.88 18.78
CA LEU A 14 9.98 19.60 19.02
C LEU A 14 10.70 20.93 19.29
N THR A 15 11.77 20.89 20.05
CA THR A 15 12.61 22.07 20.28
C THR A 15 14.06 21.76 19.99
N ILE A 16 14.77 22.72 19.41
CA ILE A 16 16.21 22.70 19.24
C ILE A 16 16.79 23.85 20.11
N THR A 17 17.56 23.50 21.09
CA THR A 17 18.21 24.47 22.02
C THR A 17 19.71 24.47 21.76
N PRO A 18 20.27 25.48 21.10
CA PRO A 18 21.69 25.64 20.96
C PRO A 18 22.31 26.13 22.29
N THR A 19 23.55 25.70 22.55
CA THR A 19 24.32 26.15 23.74
C THR A 19 25.76 26.36 23.32
N GLY A 20 26.34 27.47 23.78
CA GLY A 20 27.71 27.89 23.47
C GLY A 20 27.74 29.18 22.65
N VAL A 21 28.92 29.52 22.13
CA VAL A 21 29.18 30.65 21.24
C VAL A 21 29.97 30.13 20.05
N VAL A 22 29.66 30.61 18.86
CA VAL A 22 30.37 30.19 17.63
C VAL A 22 31.81 30.67 17.67
N THR A 23 32.75 29.72 17.62
CA THR A 23 34.18 29.98 17.65
C THR A 23 34.86 29.97 16.29
N LYS A 24 34.19 29.42 15.26
CA LYS A 24 34.66 29.33 13.89
C LYS A 24 33.50 29.49 12.94
N ASN A 25 33.76 30.03 11.75
CA ASN A 25 32.75 30.03 10.67
C ASN A 25 32.55 28.63 10.11
N GLY A 26 31.29 28.27 9.86
CA GLY A 26 30.95 26.96 9.25
C GLY A 26 29.46 26.81 9.06
N THR A 27 29.05 25.59 8.67
CA THR A 27 27.66 25.25 8.42
C THR A 27 27.29 24.02 9.21
N HIS A 28 26.18 24.07 9.93
CA HIS A 28 25.50 22.92 10.50
C HIS A 28 24.21 22.66 9.71
N THR A 29 23.72 21.42 9.72
CA THR A 29 22.49 21.06 8.98
C THR A 29 21.46 20.50 9.93
N VAL A 30 20.26 21.07 9.93
CA VAL A 30 19.10 20.49 10.61
C VAL A 30 18.48 19.45 9.71
N PHE A 31 18.29 18.23 10.21
CA PHE A 31 17.59 17.15 9.55
C PHE A 31 16.18 17.00 10.10
N ILE A 32 15.20 17.02 9.21
CA ILE A 32 13.79 16.74 9.51
C ILE A 32 13.37 15.56 8.65
N ASN A 33 12.73 14.56 9.24
CA ASN A 33 12.31 13.35 8.52
C ASN A 33 11.62 13.67 7.19
N GLY A 34 11.93 12.86 6.18
CA GLY A 34 11.27 12.83 4.90
C GLY A 34 11.64 13.96 3.94
N ARG A 35 12.44 14.96 4.37
CA ARG A 35 12.70 16.14 3.51
C ARG A 35 14.12 16.22 2.99
N ASN A 36 15.11 16.02 3.83
CA ASN A 36 16.49 16.14 3.38
C ASN A 36 16.83 15.10 2.30
N GLY A 37 17.18 15.61 1.13
CA GLY A 37 17.61 14.81 -0.01
C GLY A 37 16.49 14.21 -0.89
N ILE A 38 15.21 14.23 -0.46
CA ILE A 38 14.10 13.78 -1.31
C ILE A 38 13.67 14.89 -2.27
N ASP A 39 13.43 16.08 -1.76
CA ASP A 39 13.00 17.26 -2.53
C ASP A 39 14.14 18.24 -2.85
N GLY A 40 15.39 17.85 -2.55
CA GLY A 40 16.57 18.70 -2.71
C GLY A 40 16.65 19.84 -1.71
N SER A 41 15.78 19.83 -0.67
CA SER A 41 15.78 20.86 0.36
C SER A 41 16.71 20.47 1.50
N PHE A 42 17.55 21.41 1.90
CA PHE A 42 18.47 21.30 3.03
C PHE A 42 18.17 22.42 4.01
N TYR A 43 18.18 22.09 5.29
CA TYR A 43 17.97 23.07 6.36
C TYR A 43 19.34 23.47 6.91
N ASP A 44 20.17 24.08 6.05
CA ASP A 44 21.51 24.49 6.39
C ASP A 44 21.50 25.82 7.16
N ILE A 45 22.25 25.87 8.24
CA ILE A 45 22.46 27.06 9.09
C ILE A 45 23.91 27.48 8.99
N ASN A 46 24.16 28.66 8.41
CA ASN A 46 25.49 29.25 8.28
C ASN A 46 25.83 30.01 9.57
N LEU A 47 26.83 29.51 10.28
CA LEU A 47 27.29 30.05 11.54
C LEU A 47 28.52 30.96 11.34
N VAL A 48 28.52 32.11 11.99
CA VAL A 48 29.59 33.08 11.93
C VAL A 48 30.19 33.25 13.34
N ILE A 49 31.50 33.46 13.43
CA ILE A 49 32.19 33.69 14.68
C ILE A 49 31.48 34.76 15.51
N GLY A 50 31.16 34.43 16.75
CA GLY A 50 30.49 35.31 17.70
C GLY A 50 28.98 35.19 17.71
N ASP A 51 28.35 34.42 16.80
CA ASP A 51 26.90 34.16 16.84
C ASP A 51 26.49 33.69 18.24
N SER A 52 25.53 34.38 18.80
CA SER A 52 24.87 34.02 20.07
C SER A 52 23.82 32.91 19.85
N THR A 53 23.37 32.31 20.93
CA THR A 53 22.28 31.32 20.87
C THR A 53 21.00 31.87 20.22
N SER A 54 20.69 33.16 20.46
CA SER A 54 19.53 33.81 19.83
C SER A 54 19.70 33.96 18.32
N GLU A 55 20.89 34.32 17.83
CA GLU A 55 21.16 34.40 16.39
C GLU A 55 21.12 33.03 15.71
N ILE A 56 21.60 32.00 16.42
CA ILE A 56 21.52 30.62 15.92
C ILE A 56 20.05 30.14 15.81
N THR A 57 19.21 30.43 16.82
CA THR A 57 17.79 30.09 16.78
C THR A 57 17.04 30.80 15.64
N ALA A 58 17.35 32.08 15.40
CA ALA A 58 16.83 32.85 14.28
C ALA A 58 17.24 32.22 12.94
N LYS A 59 18.50 31.79 12.80
CA LYS A 59 18.97 31.08 11.58
C LYS A 59 18.27 29.73 11.37
N ILE A 60 18.00 28.97 12.42
CA ILE A 60 17.20 27.73 12.34
C ILE A 60 15.77 28.05 11.89
N TYR A 61 15.15 29.07 12.48
CA TYR A 61 13.83 29.55 12.10
C TYR A 61 13.76 29.89 10.59
N ASP A 62 14.71 30.70 10.11
CA ASP A 62 14.78 31.09 8.70
C ASP A 62 15.02 29.88 7.79
N ALA A 63 15.98 29.01 8.12
CA ALA A 63 16.29 27.84 7.31
C ALA A 63 15.08 26.91 7.15
N VAL A 64 14.31 26.67 8.22
CA VAL A 64 13.16 25.78 8.20
C VAL A 64 11.97 26.40 7.46
N ASN A 65 11.66 27.68 7.71
CA ASN A 65 10.48 28.33 7.16
C ASN A 65 10.65 28.75 5.69
N ASN A 66 11.88 28.94 5.22
CA ASN A 66 12.16 29.20 3.80
C ASN A 66 11.96 27.98 2.90
N VAL A 67 11.88 26.78 3.47
CA VAL A 67 11.57 25.55 2.73
C VAL A 67 10.06 25.33 2.69
N LEU A 68 9.42 25.61 1.55
CA LEU A 68 7.98 25.50 1.38
C LEU A 68 7.44 24.09 1.71
N GLY A 69 8.17 23.06 1.32
CA GLY A 69 7.83 21.64 1.57
C GLY A 69 8.11 21.16 3.00
N SER A 70 8.64 21.99 3.89
CA SER A 70 8.92 21.59 5.28
C SER A 70 7.70 20.99 5.97
N PRO A 71 7.82 19.85 6.67
CA PRO A 71 6.71 19.22 7.41
C PRO A 71 6.39 19.94 8.72
N VAL A 72 7.23 20.89 9.14
CA VAL A 72 7.06 21.67 10.36
C VAL A 72 7.04 23.16 10.06
N ILE A 73 6.54 23.94 11.02
CA ILE A 73 6.65 25.39 11.09
C ILE A 73 7.57 25.67 12.27
N ALA A 74 8.59 26.49 12.05
CA ALA A 74 9.46 26.96 13.11
C ALA A 74 8.96 28.27 13.73
N THR A 75 9.08 28.41 15.05
CA THR A 75 8.96 29.68 15.78
C THR A 75 10.20 29.89 16.61
N ASP A 76 10.63 31.14 16.71
CA ASP A 76 11.80 31.54 17.48
C ASP A 76 11.38 32.00 18.89
N ASP A 77 12.01 31.45 19.92
CA ASP A 77 11.83 31.83 21.34
C ASP A 77 13.17 32.31 21.93
N SER A 78 13.88 33.11 21.15
CA SER A 78 15.16 33.77 21.50
C SER A 78 16.33 32.88 21.93
N TYR A 79 16.08 31.71 22.53
CA TYR A 79 17.10 30.74 22.99
C TYR A 79 16.81 29.30 22.57
N LYS A 80 15.69 29.05 21.92
CA LYS A 80 15.36 27.77 21.33
C LYS A 80 14.48 27.94 20.11
N ALA A 81 14.69 27.14 19.07
CA ALA A 81 13.77 27.02 17.94
C ALA A 81 12.68 25.99 18.28
N ILE A 82 11.43 26.38 18.14
CA ILE A 82 10.26 25.51 18.38
C ILE A 82 9.73 25.08 17.03
N LEU A 83 9.69 23.76 16.78
CA LEU A 83 9.25 23.15 15.53
C LEU A 83 7.93 22.43 15.76
N THR A 84 6.85 22.94 15.15
CA THR A 84 5.50 22.37 15.26
C THR A 84 5.13 21.70 13.96
N THR A 85 4.69 20.44 13.97
CA THR A 85 4.22 19.74 12.76
C THR A 85 3.02 20.45 12.15
N LYS A 86 2.98 20.50 10.80
CA LYS A 86 1.89 21.13 10.03
C LYS A 86 0.56 20.38 10.13
N TRP A 87 0.55 19.20 10.74
CA TRP A 87 -0.67 18.40 10.96
C TRP A 87 -0.74 17.90 12.40
N LYS A 88 -1.94 17.53 12.80
CA LYS A 88 -2.27 16.99 14.12
C LYS A 88 -2.54 15.49 14.03
N GLY A 89 -2.36 14.77 15.12
CA GLY A 89 -2.67 13.35 15.22
C GLY A 89 -1.47 12.47 15.51
N LEU A 90 -1.71 11.18 15.69
CA LEU A 90 -0.67 10.20 16.00
C LEU A 90 0.40 10.09 14.91
N THR A 91 0.05 10.32 13.64
CA THR A 91 0.99 10.30 12.52
C THR A 91 2.07 11.37 12.62
N ALA A 92 1.81 12.48 13.31
CA ALA A 92 2.80 13.53 13.55
C ALA A 92 3.98 13.05 14.42
N ASN A 93 3.79 11.98 15.20
CA ASN A 93 4.82 11.46 16.11
C ASN A 93 6.01 10.81 15.38
N GLU A 94 5.87 10.48 14.10
CA GLU A 94 6.99 10.00 13.28
C GLU A 94 7.98 11.11 12.90
N THR A 95 7.58 12.37 13.04
CA THR A 95 8.50 13.49 12.78
C THR A 95 9.61 13.51 13.82
N ASN A 96 10.84 13.34 13.35
CA ASN A 96 12.04 13.45 14.15
C ASN A 96 12.94 14.55 13.60
N VAL A 97 13.71 15.16 14.49
CA VAL A 97 14.65 16.22 14.16
C VAL A 97 16.00 15.88 14.77
N SER A 98 17.05 16.12 14.02
CA SER A 98 18.43 16.06 14.50
C SER A 98 19.24 17.20 13.89
N VAL A 99 20.37 17.52 14.49
CA VAL A 99 21.31 18.50 13.96
C VAL A 99 22.64 17.80 13.71
N ASP A 100 23.10 17.87 12.47
CA ASP A 100 24.44 17.41 12.09
C ASP A 100 25.42 18.59 12.18
N THR A 101 26.41 18.42 13.01
CA THR A 101 27.52 19.36 13.16
C THR A 101 28.72 19.03 12.30
N GLY A 102 28.63 17.97 11.49
CA GLY A 102 29.73 17.49 10.67
C GLY A 102 30.92 17.04 11.54
N LYS A 103 32.11 17.46 11.14
CA LYS A 103 33.37 17.13 11.87
C LYS A 103 33.77 18.13 12.96
N ASP A 104 33.13 19.29 13.01
CA ASP A 104 33.46 20.37 13.93
C ASP A 104 32.19 20.99 14.51
N SER A 105 32.05 20.96 15.83
CA SER A 105 30.91 21.56 16.52
C SER A 105 30.89 23.08 16.46
N LEU A 106 31.93 23.71 15.96
CA LEU A 106 32.12 25.17 15.92
C LEU A 106 31.92 25.85 17.28
N GLY A 107 32.04 25.11 18.39
CA GLY A 107 31.78 25.59 19.76
C GLY A 107 30.32 25.51 20.19
N ILE A 108 29.44 24.93 19.39
CA ILE A 108 27.99 24.81 19.67
C ILE A 108 27.61 23.35 19.90
N THR A 109 26.74 23.14 20.88
CA THR A 109 26.04 21.91 21.13
C THR A 109 24.54 22.15 21.01
N TYR A 110 23.79 21.11 20.56
CA TYR A 110 22.35 21.20 20.40
C TYR A 110 21.64 20.14 21.25
N VAL A 111 20.61 20.57 21.97
CA VAL A 111 19.67 19.66 22.63
C VAL A 111 18.38 19.66 21.84
N VAL A 112 18.00 18.49 21.32
CA VAL A 112 16.71 18.28 20.66
C VAL A 112 15.78 17.56 21.62
N ALA A 113 14.59 18.10 21.86
CA ALA A 113 13.62 17.52 22.76
C ALA A 113 12.21 17.54 22.15
N SER A 114 11.41 16.52 22.46
CA SER A 114 9.97 16.54 22.16
C SER A 114 9.23 17.08 23.37
N THR A 115 8.55 18.20 23.21
CA THR A 115 7.81 18.89 24.29
C THR A 115 6.34 18.58 24.27
N GLN A 116 5.80 18.14 23.13
CA GLN A 116 4.42 17.72 22.97
C GLN A 116 4.33 16.62 21.94
N SER A 117 3.56 15.56 22.23
CA SER A 117 3.22 14.52 21.27
C SER A 117 1.97 14.87 20.49
N GLY A 118 1.92 14.43 19.23
CA GLY A 118 0.71 14.42 18.45
C GLY A 118 -0.32 13.44 19.03
N THR A 119 -1.57 13.87 19.15
CA THR A 119 -2.65 13.05 19.69
C THR A 119 -3.88 13.09 18.77
N GLY A 120 -4.67 12.02 18.84
CA GLY A 120 -5.93 11.88 18.10
C GLY A 120 -5.78 11.05 16.84
N THR A 121 -6.88 10.38 16.51
CA THR A 121 -7.07 9.56 15.31
C THR A 121 -8.34 10.04 14.59
N PRO A 122 -8.38 10.00 13.27
CA PRO A 122 -9.55 10.42 12.52
C PRO A 122 -10.68 9.39 12.58
N SER A 123 -11.91 9.85 12.39
CA SER A 123 -13.01 9.00 11.92
C SER A 123 -13.04 9.09 10.40
N ILE A 124 -12.88 7.96 9.72
CA ILE A 124 -12.81 7.90 8.24
C ILE A 124 -14.12 7.44 7.59
N GLN A 125 -15.12 7.03 8.40
CA GLN A 125 -16.37 6.46 7.88
C GLN A 125 -17.06 7.36 6.86
N SER A 126 -17.20 8.65 7.15
CA SER A 126 -17.85 9.61 6.24
C SER A 126 -17.11 9.79 4.90
N ALA A 127 -15.79 9.58 4.88
CA ALA A 127 -15.01 9.58 3.65
C ALA A 127 -15.24 8.30 2.85
N LEU A 128 -15.33 7.15 3.52
CA LEU A 128 -15.62 5.87 2.88
C LEU A 128 -17.04 5.83 2.30
N ASP A 129 -18.01 6.45 2.97
CA ASP A 129 -19.38 6.54 2.48
C ASP A 129 -19.50 7.28 1.14
N GLN A 130 -18.51 8.13 0.79
CA GLN A 130 -18.44 8.80 -0.52
C GLN A 130 -18.03 7.86 -1.66
N PHE A 131 -17.52 6.65 -1.36
CA PHE A 131 -17.17 5.67 -2.41
C PHE A 131 -18.38 5.22 -3.23
N GLY A 132 -19.57 5.24 -2.63
CA GLY A 132 -20.82 4.87 -3.31
C GLY A 132 -20.66 3.58 -4.10
N ASN A 133 -21.04 3.64 -5.38
CA ASN A 133 -20.96 2.53 -6.34
C ASN A 133 -19.71 2.57 -7.24
N ASP A 134 -18.72 3.38 -6.94
CA ASP A 134 -17.53 3.50 -7.78
C ASP A 134 -16.60 2.28 -7.68
N TRP A 135 -15.91 2.00 -8.77
CA TRP A 135 -14.89 0.97 -8.86
C TRP A 135 -13.55 1.49 -8.29
N ILE A 136 -13.44 1.48 -6.96
CA ILE A 136 -12.22 1.84 -6.26
C ILE A 136 -11.55 0.54 -5.83
N THR A 137 -10.44 0.17 -6.44
CA THR A 137 -9.71 -1.08 -6.17
C THR A 137 -8.51 -0.90 -5.26
N LYS A 138 -8.00 0.33 -5.14
CA LYS A 138 -6.86 0.67 -4.28
C LYS A 138 -7.18 1.88 -3.44
N VAL A 139 -6.84 1.79 -2.16
CA VAL A 139 -6.99 2.88 -1.18
C VAL A 139 -5.65 3.09 -0.48
N VAL A 140 -5.18 4.32 -0.43
CA VAL A 140 -4.00 4.66 0.36
C VAL A 140 -4.44 4.96 1.79
N ASN A 141 -4.03 4.14 2.74
CA ASN A 141 -4.20 4.43 4.15
C ASN A 141 -3.06 5.31 4.65
N GLY A 142 -3.31 6.60 4.76
CA GLY A 142 -2.35 7.59 5.25
C GLY A 142 -2.16 7.60 6.78
N TYR A 143 -2.87 6.73 7.51
CA TYR A 143 -2.84 6.71 8.98
C TYR A 143 -2.05 5.52 9.56
N GLY A 144 -1.37 4.76 8.68
CA GLY A 144 -0.54 3.64 9.09
C GLY A 144 -1.34 2.55 9.81
N THR A 145 -0.74 1.94 10.81
CA THR A 145 -1.29 0.81 11.56
C THR A 145 -2.26 1.21 12.69
N GLN A 146 -2.82 2.43 12.67
CA GLN A 146 -3.79 2.87 13.67
C GLN A 146 -5.03 1.98 13.66
N SER A 147 -5.29 1.28 14.77
CA SER A 147 -6.26 0.19 14.84
C SER A 147 -7.70 0.61 14.49
N ASN A 148 -8.15 1.79 14.94
CA ASN A 148 -9.48 2.29 14.63
C ASN A 148 -9.68 2.58 13.13
N VAL A 149 -8.68 3.12 12.45
CA VAL A 149 -8.72 3.38 11.01
C VAL A 149 -8.71 2.06 10.24
N VAL A 150 -7.80 1.15 10.61
CA VAL A 150 -7.68 -0.16 9.98
C VAL A 150 -8.95 -0.98 10.13
N SER A 151 -9.52 -1.08 11.35
CA SER A 151 -10.78 -1.81 11.58
C SER A 151 -11.97 -1.19 10.83
N THR A 152 -11.98 0.12 10.63
CA THR A 152 -13.02 0.78 9.83
C THR A 152 -12.88 0.41 8.35
N LEU A 153 -11.65 0.37 7.80
CA LEU A 153 -11.38 -0.08 6.43
C LEU A 153 -11.79 -1.55 6.23
N GLU A 154 -11.42 -2.42 7.16
CA GLU A 154 -11.76 -3.84 7.16
C GLU A 154 -13.28 -4.06 7.18
N SER A 155 -13.98 -3.43 8.11
CA SER A 155 -15.45 -3.53 8.22
C SER A 155 -16.18 -2.98 7.00
N PHE A 156 -15.71 -1.87 6.43
CA PHE A 156 -16.30 -1.26 5.24
C PHE A 156 -16.10 -2.13 3.99
N ASN A 157 -14.89 -2.66 3.78
CA ASN A 157 -14.59 -3.53 2.66
C ASN A 157 -15.23 -4.92 2.81
N GLY A 158 -15.22 -5.47 4.02
CA GLY A 158 -15.78 -6.78 4.34
C GLY A 158 -14.91 -7.95 3.93
N ILE A 159 -15.47 -9.15 3.99
CA ILE A 159 -14.80 -10.41 3.72
C ILE A 159 -15.44 -11.17 2.55
N PRO A 160 -14.65 -11.89 1.73
CA PRO A 160 -15.12 -12.68 0.60
C PRO A 160 -15.60 -14.08 1.02
N ASP A 161 -16.43 -14.17 2.06
CA ASP A 161 -17.01 -15.44 2.48
C ASP A 161 -18.04 -15.91 1.44
N PRO A 162 -17.92 -17.10 0.84
CA PRO A 162 -18.88 -17.59 -0.16
C PRO A 162 -20.31 -17.72 0.40
N ASP A 163 -20.45 -18.05 1.68
CA ASP A 163 -21.74 -18.30 2.33
C ASP A 163 -22.31 -17.01 2.99
N ALA A 164 -21.44 -16.12 3.48
CA ALA A 164 -21.82 -14.94 4.24
C ALA A 164 -20.95 -13.72 3.90
N PRO A 165 -20.88 -13.25 2.63
CA PRO A 165 -20.06 -12.10 2.28
C PRO A 165 -20.54 -10.84 2.98
N THR A 166 -19.60 -9.97 3.36
CA THR A 166 -19.89 -8.70 4.03
C THR A 166 -19.36 -7.50 3.25
N GLY A 167 -19.75 -6.28 3.66
CA GLY A 167 -19.24 -5.03 3.11
C GLY A 167 -19.36 -4.96 1.58
N ARG A 168 -18.28 -4.57 0.91
CA ARG A 168 -18.23 -4.41 -0.56
C ARG A 168 -18.09 -5.74 -1.33
N TYR A 169 -17.97 -6.87 -0.63
CA TYR A 169 -18.10 -8.21 -1.21
C TYR A 169 -19.56 -8.67 -1.36
N ARG A 170 -20.52 -7.91 -0.81
CA ARG A 170 -21.96 -8.21 -0.94
C ARG A 170 -22.51 -7.74 -2.30
N GLY A 171 -23.61 -8.38 -2.70
CA GLY A 171 -24.35 -8.00 -3.89
C GLY A 171 -23.86 -8.69 -5.18
N ILE A 172 -24.52 -8.39 -6.28
CA ILE A 172 -24.26 -8.99 -7.58
C ILE A 172 -22.93 -8.50 -8.14
N VAL A 173 -22.69 -7.18 -8.05
CA VAL A 173 -21.44 -6.57 -8.50
C VAL A 173 -20.60 -6.22 -7.28
N MET A 174 -19.67 -7.11 -6.96
CA MET A 174 -18.74 -6.91 -5.84
C MET A 174 -17.63 -5.93 -6.23
N LYS A 175 -17.44 -4.86 -5.46
CA LYS A 175 -16.46 -3.80 -5.69
C LYS A 175 -15.50 -3.63 -4.49
N PRO A 176 -14.85 -4.69 -4.01
CA PRO A 176 -13.89 -4.58 -2.92
C PRO A 176 -12.62 -3.86 -3.35
N PHE A 177 -11.82 -3.46 -2.35
CA PHE A 177 -10.55 -2.80 -2.54
C PHE A 177 -9.44 -3.44 -1.69
N VAL A 178 -8.20 -3.04 -1.95
CA VAL A 178 -7.06 -3.26 -1.05
C VAL A 178 -6.62 -1.91 -0.49
N ALA A 179 -6.48 -1.83 0.83
CA ALA A 179 -5.95 -0.65 1.51
C ALA A 179 -4.44 -0.82 1.74
N LEU A 180 -3.67 0.03 1.06
CA LEU A 180 -2.22 0.06 1.17
C LEU A 180 -1.85 0.86 2.41
N THR A 181 -1.25 0.19 3.37
CA THR A 181 -0.93 0.71 4.70
C THR A 181 0.59 0.77 4.85
N GLY A 182 1.16 1.96 4.96
CA GLY A 182 2.60 2.12 5.07
C GLY A 182 3.13 1.80 6.47
N SER A 183 4.39 1.37 6.54
CA SER A 183 5.14 1.20 7.77
C SER A 183 6.61 1.51 7.57
N VAL A 184 7.23 2.08 8.60
CA VAL A 184 8.67 2.38 8.66
C VAL A 184 9.37 1.63 9.81
N VAL A 185 8.67 0.72 10.48
CA VAL A 185 9.27 -0.13 11.52
C VAL A 185 9.95 -1.36 10.92
N GLU A 186 10.80 -2.03 11.69
CA GLU A 186 11.55 -3.20 11.23
C GLU A 186 10.69 -4.46 11.14
N ASP A 187 9.75 -4.62 12.04
CA ASP A 187 8.92 -5.81 12.20
C ASP A 187 7.47 -5.44 12.54
N ASP A 188 6.59 -5.68 11.60
CA ASP A 188 5.15 -5.47 11.72
C ASP A 188 4.37 -6.77 11.96
N THR A 189 5.04 -7.88 12.19
CA THR A 189 4.37 -9.19 12.26
C THR A 189 3.34 -9.29 13.37
N THR A 190 3.50 -8.55 14.46
CA THR A 190 2.47 -8.47 15.51
C THR A 190 1.18 -7.85 14.99
N PHE A 191 1.28 -6.82 14.16
CA PHE A 191 0.12 -6.18 13.55
C PHE A 191 -0.55 -7.08 12.51
N THR A 192 0.24 -7.71 11.63
CA THR A 192 -0.30 -8.55 10.54
C THR A 192 -0.83 -9.89 11.03
N ASP A 193 -0.18 -10.52 12.01
CA ASP A 193 -0.60 -11.81 12.58
C ASP A 193 -1.95 -11.71 13.35
N ALA A 194 -2.22 -10.53 13.93
CA ALA A 194 -3.52 -10.24 14.53
C ALA A 194 -4.67 -10.12 13.51
N ARG A 195 -4.35 -10.09 12.20
CA ARG A 195 -5.29 -9.88 11.07
C ARG A 195 -5.24 -11.01 10.05
N LYS A 196 -4.89 -12.21 10.46
CA LYS A 196 -4.68 -13.36 9.60
C LYS A 196 -5.88 -13.74 8.71
N ASP A 197 -7.09 -13.38 9.13
CA ASP A 197 -8.34 -13.70 8.42
C ASP A 197 -8.83 -12.49 7.56
N GLU A 198 -8.09 -11.38 7.53
CA GLU A 198 -8.47 -10.15 6.86
C GLU A 198 -7.73 -9.98 5.52
N VAL A 199 -8.49 -9.69 4.46
CA VAL A 199 -7.96 -9.55 3.08
C VAL A 199 -7.75 -8.09 2.65
N THR A 200 -8.23 -7.15 3.46
CA THR A 200 -8.32 -5.71 3.08
C THR A 200 -6.98 -5.02 3.10
N ILE A 201 -6.11 -5.34 4.04
CA ILE A 201 -4.87 -4.60 4.31
C ILE A 201 -3.69 -5.26 3.60
N ALA A 202 -2.93 -4.45 2.87
CA ALA A 202 -1.60 -4.80 2.37
C ALA A 202 -0.57 -3.83 2.96
N LEU A 203 0.41 -4.38 3.66
CA LEU A 203 1.45 -3.57 4.28
C LEU A 203 2.49 -3.14 3.24
N CYS A 204 2.90 -1.88 3.32
CA CYS A 204 3.89 -1.25 2.44
C CYS A 204 5.13 -0.90 3.27
N PRO A 205 6.08 -1.84 3.47
CA PRO A 205 7.18 -1.65 4.38
C PRO A 205 8.29 -0.78 3.75
N ALA A 206 8.77 0.17 4.52
CA ALA A 206 10.01 0.92 4.28
C ALA A 206 10.82 0.99 5.58
N PRO A 207 11.31 -0.18 6.08
CA PRO A 207 11.86 -0.30 7.42
C PRO A 207 13.04 0.64 7.64
N LEU A 208 13.04 1.32 8.77
CA LEU A 208 14.04 2.31 9.19
C LEU A 208 14.22 3.50 8.22
N SER A 209 13.28 3.71 7.30
CA SER A 209 13.27 4.89 6.45
C SER A 209 13.14 6.17 7.28
N LYS A 210 13.83 7.23 6.84
CA LYS A 210 13.62 8.60 7.36
C LYS A 210 12.41 9.29 6.70
N GLY A 211 11.70 8.64 5.77
CA GLY A 211 10.42 9.07 5.24
C GLY A 211 9.27 8.73 6.18
N TYR A 212 8.07 9.06 5.76
CA TYR A 212 6.85 8.77 6.53
C TYR A 212 6.15 7.52 6.02
N HIS A 213 5.43 6.81 6.90
CA HIS A 213 4.64 5.65 6.51
C HIS A 213 3.61 5.97 5.42
N PHE A 214 2.97 7.14 5.45
CA PHE A 214 2.00 7.53 4.41
C PHE A 214 2.66 7.78 3.04
N GLU A 215 3.94 8.18 3.00
CA GLU A 215 4.73 8.24 1.76
C GLU A 215 5.01 6.82 1.24
N ALA A 216 5.35 5.88 2.13
CA ALA A 216 5.52 4.48 1.77
C ALA A 216 4.24 3.89 1.15
N ALA A 217 3.08 4.11 1.78
CA ALA A 217 1.79 3.68 1.25
C ALA A 217 1.47 4.28 -0.12
N ALA A 218 1.69 5.58 -0.29
CA ALA A 218 1.41 6.29 -1.55
C ALA A 218 2.33 5.80 -2.68
N ASN A 219 3.62 5.68 -2.41
CA ASN A 219 4.62 5.24 -3.39
C ASN A 219 4.39 3.79 -3.83
N MET A 220 4.07 2.88 -2.89
CA MET A 220 3.69 1.51 -3.23
C MET A 220 2.37 1.48 -4.01
N CYS A 221 1.41 2.34 -3.69
CA CYS A 221 0.16 2.41 -4.44
C CYS A 221 0.41 2.78 -5.90
N VAL A 222 1.23 3.78 -6.17
CA VAL A 222 1.60 4.19 -7.54
C VAL A 222 2.29 3.05 -8.27
N LEU A 223 3.26 2.38 -7.63
CA LEU A 223 3.97 1.25 -8.21
C LEU A 223 3.02 0.08 -8.54
N ASN A 224 2.18 -0.31 -7.59
CA ASN A 224 1.23 -1.41 -7.79
C ASN A 224 0.15 -1.07 -8.80
N ALA A 225 -0.43 0.15 -8.74
CA ALA A 225 -1.46 0.59 -9.68
C ALA A 225 -0.92 0.61 -11.13
N ARG A 226 0.32 1.07 -11.34
CA ARG A 226 0.96 1.04 -12.66
C ARG A 226 1.11 -0.39 -13.17
N VAL A 227 1.60 -1.32 -12.34
CA VAL A 227 1.74 -2.72 -12.75
C VAL A 227 0.37 -3.34 -13.02
N ALA A 228 -0.62 -3.11 -12.17
CA ALA A 228 -1.98 -3.62 -12.34
C ALA A 228 -2.69 -3.07 -13.59
N GLN A 229 -2.35 -1.85 -14.02
CA GLN A 229 -2.87 -1.25 -15.25
C GLN A 229 -2.18 -1.79 -16.50
N ASP A 230 -0.83 -1.76 -16.51
CA ASP A 230 -0.05 -2.04 -17.71
C ASP A 230 0.08 -3.55 -17.97
N ALA A 231 0.22 -4.34 -16.90
CA ALA A 231 0.48 -5.77 -16.96
C ALA A 231 -0.06 -6.51 -15.72
N PRO A 232 -1.39 -6.62 -15.57
CA PRO A 232 -2.03 -7.16 -14.35
C PRO A 232 -1.70 -8.63 -14.07
N HIS A 233 -1.12 -9.35 -15.02
CA HIS A 233 -0.59 -10.70 -14.84
C HIS A 233 0.77 -10.74 -14.14
N LEU A 234 1.47 -9.60 -14.01
CA LEU A 234 2.75 -9.47 -13.31
C LEU A 234 2.56 -9.04 -11.85
N ASP A 235 3.67 -9.08 -11.11
CA ASP A 235 3.73 -8.64 -9.72
C ASP A 235 4.68 -7.43 -9.58
N VAL A 236 4.60 -6.72 -8.48
CA VAL A 236 5.58 -5.69 -8.10
C VAL A 236 6.88 -6.28 -7.57
N ALA A 237 6.94 -7.58 -7.30
CA ALA A 237 8.15 -8.27 -6.88
C ALA A 237 9.31 -8.03 -7.87
N GLY A 238 10.50 -7.78 -7.34
CA GLY A 238 11.68 -7.43 -8.11
C GLY A 238 11.74 -5.99 -8.60
N LYS A 239 10.75 -5.15 -8.29
CA LYS A 239 10.73 -3.73 -8.68
C LYS A 239 11.25 -2.84 -7.56
N THR A 240 11.89 -1.73 -7.97
CA THR A 240 12.37 -0.74 -7.03
C THR A 240 11.22 0.05 -6.44
N TYR A 241 11.24 0.19 -5.12
CA TYR A 241 10.31 1.02 -4.37
C TYR A 241 10.68 2.50 -4.60
N PRO A 242 9.80 3.33 -5.17
CA PRO A 242 10.18 4.68 -5.53
C PRO A 242 10.28 5.60 -4.31
N ASP A 243 11.19 6.55 -4.39
CA ASP A 243 11.29 7.80 -3.61
C ASP A 243 11.22 7.69 -2.08
N MET A 244 11.62 6.55 -1.51
CA MET A 244 11.78 6.40 -0.06
C MET A 244 13.25 6.52 0.34
N PRO A 245 13.60 7.38 1.33
CA PRO A 245 14.96 7.44 1.85
C PRO A 245 15.33 6.11 2.49
N THR A 246 16.47 5.56 2.05
CA THR A 246 16.96 4.28 2.54
C THR A 246 17.97 4.43 3.66
N PRO A 247 17.90 3.60 4.71
CA PRO A 247 18.96 3.50 5.72
C PRO A 247 20.14 2.68 5.16
N LEU A 248 21.24 2.61 5.94
CA LEU A 248 22.36 1.71 5.64
C LEU A 248 21.98 0.23 5.83
N SER A 249 21.00 -0.05 6.67
CA SER A 249 20.47 -1.40 6.96
C SER A 249 18.98 -1.33 7.22
N ILE A 250 18.24 -2.35 6.81
CA ILE A 250 16.81 -2.53 7.07
C ILE A 250 16.54 -3.42 8.29
N GLY A 251 17.52 -3.56 9.18
CA GLY A 251 17.36 -4.31 10.42
C GLY A 251 17.00 -5.78 10.20
N ALA A 252 15.91 -6.22 10.82
CA ALA A 252 15.46 -7.61 10.76
C ALA A 252 15.20 -8.11 9.33
N MET A 253 14.76 -7.24 8.42
CA MET A 253 14.52 -7.61 7.01
C MET A 253 15.81 -7.84 6.19
N ASN A 254 17.02 -7.51 6.70
CA ASN A 254 18.26 -7.88 6.02
C ASN A 254 18.49 -9.41 5.96
N VAL A 255 17.89 -10.14 6.90
CA VAL A 255 18.03 -11.59 7.00
C VAL A 255 16.93 -12.28 6.20
N TYR A 256 17.32 -13.10 5.20
CA TYR A 256 16.37 -13.82 4.35
C TYR A 256 15.36 -14.68 5.14
N LEU A 257 15.81 -15.41 6.16
CA LEU A 257 14.94 -16.25 6.98
C LEU A 257 13.88 -15.44 7.73
N ASN A 258 14.22 -14.20 8.13
CA ASN A 258 13.23 -13.32 8.76
C ASN A 258 12.19 -12.85 7.73
N ARG A 259 12.61 -12.51 6.50
CA ARG A 259 11.66 -12.13 5.44
C ARG A 259 10.69 -13.25 5.11
N ASP A 260 11.18 -14.49 5.00
CA ASP A 260 10.33 -15.68 4.82
C ASP A 260 9.32 -15.84 5.96
N ALA A 261 9.76 -15.64 7.20
CA ALA A 261 8.88 -15.69 8.36
C ALA A 261 7.84 -14.56 8.35
N PHE A 262 8.22 -13.35 7.90
CA PHE A 262 7.33 -12.19 7.82
C PHE A 262 6.23 -12.41 6.77
N VAL A 263 6.58 -12.90 5.58
CA VAL A 263 5.59 -13.25 4.54
C VAL A 263 4.60 -14.30 5.03
N LYS A 264 5.07 -15.31 5.78
CA LYS A 264 4.19 -16.35 6.37
C LYS A 264 3.20 -15.78 7.37
N LYS A 265 3.52 -14.63 7.98
CA LYS A 265 2.65 -13.89 8.91
C LYS A 265 1.90 -12.73 8.24
N GLY A 266 1.80 -12.70 6.92
CA GLY A 266 1.05 -11.69 6.18
C GLY A 266 1.70 -10.30 6.13
N SER A 267 3.02 -10.20 6.35
CA SER A 267 3.77 -8.96 6.19
C SER A 267 4.52 -8.96 4.87
N SER A 268 4.34 -7.91 4.06
CA SER A 268 5.13 -7.69 2.85
C SER A 268 6.60 -7.47 3.19
N THR A 269 7.50 -7.74 2.23
CA THR A 269 8.93 -7.67 2.47
C THR A 269 9.67 -6.90 1.39
N VAL A 270 10.77 -6.28 1.80
CA VAL A 270 11.71 -5.60 0.92
C VAL A 270 13.13 -6.00 1.26
N SER A 271 14.04 -5.85 0.29
CA SER A 271 15.49 -5.90 0.50
C SER A 271 16.13 -4.58 0.09
N LEU A 272 17.37 -4.36 0.52
CA LEU A 272 18.19 -3.24 0.05
C LEU A 272 19.07 -3.68 -1.12
N SER A 273 18.94 -2.97 -2.24
CA SER A 273 19.77 -3.18 -3.41
C SER A 273 20.21 -1.84 -4.00
N ALA A 274 21.52 -1.62 -4.12
CA ALA A 274 22.09 -0.38 -4.65
C ALA A 274 21.52 0.91 -4.02
N GLY A 275 21.31 0.90 -2.69
CA GLY A 275 20.78 2.05 -1.95
C GLY A 275 19.29 2.32 -2.21
N LYS A 276 18.53 1.32 -2.66
CA LYS A 276 17.08 1.41 -2.88
C LYS A 276 16.38 0.22 -2.27
N TYR A 277 15.13 0.40 -1.84
CA TYR A 277 14.28 -0.72 -1.48
C TYR A 277 13.86 -1.48 -2.74
N LEU A 278 14.08 -2.77 -2.74
CA LEU A 278 13.59 -3.71 -3.75
C LEU A 278 12.46 -4.52 -3.13
N VAL A 279 11.28 -4.48 -3.74
CA VAL A 279 10.14 -5.28 -3.28
C VAL A 279 10.43 -6.76 -3.51
N GLU A 280 10.34 -7.59 -2.48
CA GLU A 280 10.45 -9.05 -2.62
C GLU A 280 9.09 -9.70 -2.69
N ASP A 281 8.26 -9.49 -1.66
CA ASP A 281 6.90 -9.99 -1.63
C ASP A 281 5.91 -8.88 -1.24
N PHE A 282 4.82 -8.77 -2.01
CA PHE A 282 3.74 -7.85 -1.73
C PHE A 282 2.46 -8.63 -1.41
N VAL A 283 2.14 -8.69 -0.12
CA VAL A 283 1.09 -9.55 0.42
C VAL A 283 0.05 -8.76 1.21
N THR A 284 -1.13 -9.35 1.30
CA THR A 284 -2.15 -8.91 2.26
C THR A 284 -1.87 -9.52 3.63
N THR A 285 -2.56 -9.06 4.66
CA THR A 285 -2.51 -9.67 5.99
C THR A 285 -3.13 -11.08 6.04
N TYR A 286 -3.77 -11.55 4.97
CA TYR A 286 -4.49 -12.81 4.91
C TYR A 286 -3.55 -14.04 4.91
N HIS A 287 -3.58 -14.78 6.02
CA HIS A 287 -2.86 -16.04 6.17
C HIS A 287 -3.56 -16.96 7.19
N PRO A 288 -4.81 -17.37 6.94
CA PRO A 288 -5.58 -18.16 7.87
C PRO A 288 -4.91 -19.50 8.17
N VAL A 289 -5.19 -20.05 9.35
CA VAL A 289 -4.64 -21.34 9.77
C VAL A 289 -5.23 -22.46 8.91
N GLY A 290 -4.36 -23.32 8.38
CA GLY A 290 -4.77 -24.51 7.61
C GLY A 290 -4.94 -24.29 6.10
N GLU A 291 -4.88 -23.06 5.61
CA GLU A 291 -4.89 -22.78 4.17
C GLU A 291 -3.47 -22.61 3.63
N THR A 292 -3.02 -23.52 2.76
CA THR A 292 -1.67 -23.49 2.20
C THR A 292 -1.69 -23.88 0.72
N PRO A 293 -1.31 -22.97 -0.20
CA PRO A 293 -1.07 -21.53 0.06
C PRO A 293 -2.37 -20.74 0.26
N PRO A 294 -2.36 -19.68 1.08
CA PRO A 294 -3.53 -18.81 1.23
C PRO A 294 -3.93 -18.16 -0.09
N GLN A 295 -5.21 -18.31 -0.47
CA GLN A 295 -5.71 -17.88 -1.79
C GLN A 295 -5.67 -16.37 -2.02
N PHE A 296 -5.77 -15.56 -0.96
CA PHE A 296 -5.76 -14.10 -1.03
C PHE A 296 -4.46 -13.48 -0.49
N ARG A 297 -3.41 -14.28 -0.32
CA ARG A 297 -2.12 -13.78 0.22
C ARG A 297 -1.53 -12.66 -0.62
N TYR A 298 -1.40 -12.85 -1.93
CA TYR A 298 -0.73 -11.89 -2.80
C TYR A 298 -1.70 -10.83 -3.32
N VAL A 299 -1.31 -9.55 -3.25
CA VAL A 299 -2.10 -8.44 -3.79
C VAL A 299 -2.37 -8.62 -5.28
N ARG A 300 -1.41 -9.16 -6.04
CA ARG A 300 -1.59 -9.55 -7.45
C ARG A 300 -2.80 -10.46 -7.67
N ASN A 301 -3.07 -11.40 -6.80
CA ASN A 301 -4.22 -12.30 -6.94
C ASN A 301 -5.54 -11.54 -6.84
N LEU A 302 -5.59 -10.53 -5.96
CA LEU A 302 -6.74 -9.64 -5.87
C LEU A 302 -6.87 -8.74 -7.11
N ASP A 303 -5.73 -8.29 -7.68
CA ASP A 303 -5.74 -7.52 -8.94
C ASP A 303 -6.29 -8.33 -10.11
N ILE A 304 -5.99 -9.63 -10.17
CA ILE A 304 -6.61 -10.54 -11.14
C ILE A 304 -8.12 -10.64 -10.90
N ASP A 305 -8.55 -10.85 -9.66
CA ASP A 305 -9.98 -10.96 -9.33
C ASP A 305 -10.74 -9.67 -9.65
N PHE A 306 -10.13 -8.50 -9.43
CA PHE A 306 -10.72 -7.22 -9.81
C PHE A 306 -10.89 -7.12 -11.33
N ASN A 307 -9.91 -7.56 -12.12
CA ASN A 307 -10.00 -7.62 -13.57
C ASN A 307 -11.09 -8.59 -14.04
N VAL A 308 -11.18 -9.80 -13.46
CA VAL A 308 -12.21 -10.78 -13.78
C VAL A 308 -13.60 -10.18 -13.58
N ARG A 309 -13.84 -9.57 -12.42
CA ARG A 309 -15.12 -8.93 -12.09
C ARG A 309 -15.45 -7.78 -13.04
N TYR A 310 -14.47 -6.93 -13.32
CA TYR A 310 -14.67 -5.77 -14.19
C TYR A 310 -14.93 -6.17 -15.63
N THR A 311 -14.18 -7.14 -16.17
CA THR A 311 -14.42 -7.68 -17.53
C THR A 311 -15.82 -8.29 -17.65
N TYR A 312 -16.22 -9.09 -16.66
CA TYR A 312 -17.58 -9.64 -16.61
C TYR A 312 -18.65 -8.54 -16.54
N TYR A 313 -18.47 -7.55 -15.68
CA TYR A 313 -19.39 -6.43 -15.55
C TYR A 313 -19.55 -5.66 -16.87
N LEU A 314 -18.47 -5.36 -17.58
CA LEU A 314 -18.54 -4.68 -18.88
C LEU A 314 -19.30 -5.52 -19.92
N ALA A 315 -19.03 -6.82 -20.00
CA ALA A 315 -19.75 -7.72 -20.88
C ALA A 315 -21.26 -7.76 -20.56
N GLU A 316 -21.60 -7.79 -19.28
CA GLU A 316 -22.98 -7.75 -18.79
C GLU A 316 -23.72 -6.45 -19.16
N GLN A 317 -23.04 -5.28 -18.97
CA GLN A 317 -23.60 -3.98 -19.33
C GLN A 317 -23.95 -3.87 -20.83
N ILE A 318 -23.18 -4.51 -21.68
CA ILE A 318 -23.37 -4.45 -23.14
C ILE A 318 -24.42 -5.45 -23.62
N ASN A 319 -24.47 -6.64 -23.03
CA ASN A 319 -25.19 -7.78 -23.62
C ASN A 319 -26.43 -8.22 -22.82
N VAL A 320 -26.60 -7.74 -21.57
CA VAL A 320 -27.71 -8.19 -20.70
C VAL A 320 -28.51 -7.01 -20.17
N VAL A 321 -27.87 -5.94 -19.70
CA VAL A 321 -28.58 -4.78 -19.17
C VAL A 321 -29.42 -4.13 -20.27
N ASP A 322 -30.66 -3.75 -19.97
CA ASP A 322 -31.65 -3.21 -20.90
C ASP A 322 -32.06 -4.19 -22.05
N HIS A 323 -31.89 -5.48 -21.83
CA HIS A 323 -32.35 -6.51 -22.76
C HIS A 323 -33.54 -7.29 -22.16
N ALA A 324 -34.53 -7.62 -23.04
CA ALA A 324 -35.56 -8.56 -22.66
C ALA A 324 -34.98 -9.98 -22.59
N ILE A 325 -35.48 -10.77 -21.64
CA ILE A 325 -35.00 -12.15 -21.46
C ILE A 325 -35.97 -13.12 -22.18
N ALA A 326 -35.45 -14.01 -23.01
CA ALA A 326 -36.21 -15.07 -23.66
C ALA A 326 -35.60 -16.46 -23.38
N LYS A 327 -36.41 -17.51 -23.51
CA LYS A 327 -35.94 -18.90 -23.46
C LYS A 327 -35.14 -19.23 -24.71
N ASP A 328 -34.23 -20.20 -24.61
CA ASP A 328 -33.46 -20.69 -25.75
C ASP A 328 -34.37 -21.29 -26.87
N SER A 329 -35.51 -21.83 -26.49
CA SER A 329 -36.50 -22.42 -27.42
C SER A 329 -37.31 -21.38 -28.18
N ASP A 330 -37.36 -20.13 -27.71
CA ASP A 330 -38.27 -19.13 -28.28
C ASP A 330 -37.71 -18.57 -29.59
N ILE A 331 -38.57 -18.39 -30.57
CA ILE A 331 -38.20 -17.69 -31.81
C ILE A 331 -38.48 -16.22 -31.62
N VAL A 332 -37.41 -15.41 -31.55
CA VAL A 332 -37.49 -13.97 -31.31
C VAL A 332 -36.77 -13.24 -32.45
N THR A 333 -37.42 -12.25 -33.00
CA THR A 333 -36.89 -11.38 -34.08
C THR A 333 -36.66 -9.95 -33.64
N ALA A 334 -37.08 -9.62 -32.41
CA ALA A 334 -36.86 -8.28 -31.82
C ALA A 334 -35.41 -8.09 -31.43
N ASP A 335 -34.94 -6.83 -31.57
CA ASP A 335 -33.65 -6.42 -31.07
C ASP A 335 -33.63 -6.36 -29.53
N LYS A 336 -32.44 -6.33 -28.94
CA LYS A 336 -32.22 -6.29 -27.46
C LYS A 336 -32.94 -7.40 -26.69
N VAL A 337 -32.79 -8.63 -27.17
CA VAL A 337 -33.21 -9.82 -26.45
C VAL A 337 -32.03 -10.71 -26.18
N VAL A 338 -31.88 -11.14 -24.93
CA VAL A 338 -30.83 -12.05 -24.48
C VAL A 338 -31.40 -13.42 -24.11
N LYS A 339 -30.74 -14.48 -24.56
CA LYS A 339 -31.04 -15.87 -24.21
C LYS A 339 -29.88 -16.49 -23.41
N PRO A 340 -30.14 -17.47 -22.53
CA PRO A 340 -29.09 -18.15 -21.78
C PRO A 340 -27.91 -18.64 -22.61
N LYS A 341 -28.16 -19.28 -23.74
CA LYS A 341 -27.11 -19.77 -24.66
C LYS A 341 -26.30 -18.63 -25.29
N GLN A 342 -26.95 -17.52 -25.64
CA GLN A 342 -26.25 -16.36 -26.20
C GLN A 342 -25.34 -15.72 -25.15
N TRP A 343 -25.87 -15.50 -23.94
CA TRP A 343 -25.08 -14.97 -22.85
C TRP A 343 -23.93 -15.92 -22.46
N LYS A 344 -24.20 -17.23 -22.42
CA LYS A 344 -23.14 -18.22 -22.20
C LYS A 344 -22.02 -18.10 -23.24
N GLN A 345 -22.36 -17.90 -24.54
CA GLN A 345 -21.36 -17.70 -25.59
C GLN A 345 -20.54 -16.43 -25.37
N VAL A 346 -21.16 -15.30 -25.01
CA VAL A 346 -20.47 -14.04 -24.70
C VAL A 346 -19.51 -14.23 -23.53
N VAL A 347 -19.94 -14.87 -22.43
CA VAL A 347 -19.06 -15.13 -21.29
C VAL A 347 -17.89 -16.02 -21.70
N THR A 348 -18.10 -17.00 -22.56
CA THR A 348 -17.02 -17.88 -23.05
C THR A 348 -16.00 -17.10 -23.88
N THR A 349 -16.44 -16.27 -24.84
CA THR A 349 -15.57 -15.60 -25.81
C THR A 349 -14.98 -14.29 -25.21
N ASP A 350 -15.83 -13.43 -24.68
CA ASP A 350 -15.48 -12.06 -24.35
C ASP A 350 -14.96 -11.90 -22.91
N VAL A 351 -15.31 -12.86 -22.02
CA VAL A 351 -14.81 -12.86 -20.65
C VAL A 351 -13.70 -13.89 -20.49
N ILE A 352 -14.00 -15.19 -20.60
CA ILE A 352 -13.02 -16.26 -20.36
C ILE A 352 -11.90 -16.20 -21.41
N GLY A 353 -12.25 -15.98 -22.68
CA GLY A 353 -11.29 -15.84 -23.77
C GLY A 353 -10.34 -14.66 -23.57
N ASP A 354 -10.86 -13.45 -23.33
CA ASP A 354 -10.06 -12.24 -23.10
C ASP A 354 -9.13 -12.40 -21.87
N LEU A 355 -9.67 -12.86 -20.75
CA LEU A 355 -8.89 -13.05 -19.52
C LEU A 355 -7.76 -14.07 -19.70
N THR A 356 -8.00 -15.11 -20.51
CA THR A 356 -6.97 -16.13 -20.85
C THR A 356 -5.89 -15.55 -21.76
N LEU A 357 -6.28 -14.80 -22.79
CA LEU A 357 -5.32 -14.11 -23.68
C LEU A 357 -4.43 -13.11 -22.93
N ARG A 358 -4.97 -12.45 -21.92
CA ARG A 358 -4.24 -11.53 -21.04
C ARG A 358 -3.45 -12.25 -19.95
N ALA A 359 -3.40 -13.57 -19.93
CA ALA A 359 -2.75 -14.41 -18.93
C ALA A 359 -3.18 -14.09 -17.47
N LEU A 360 -4.42 -13.66 -17.28
CA LEU A 360 -5.00 -13.44 -15.95
C LEU A 360 -5.52 -14.74 -15.36
N ILE A 361 -6.19 -15.54 -16.21
CA ILE A 361 -6.63 -16.88 -15.84
C ILE A 361 -5.95 -17.93 -16.73
N VAL A 362 -5.91 -19.15 -16.26
CA VAL A 362 -5.36 -20.31 -16.99
C VAL A 362 -6.40 -21.42 -17.07
N ASP A 363 -6.22 -22.38 -17.99
CA ASP A 363 -7.10 -23.52 -18.19
C ASP A 363 -8.55 -23.06 -18.53
N ALA A 364 -8.68 -22.40 -19.69
CA ALA A 364 -9.97 -21.92 -20.19
C ALA A 364 -11.02 -23.02 -20.21
N SER A 365 -10.66 -24.25 -20.62
CA SER A 365 -11.56 -25.40 -20.66
C SER A 365 -12.19 -25.71 -19.31
N PHE A 366 -11.43 -25.59 -18.22
CA PHE A 366 -11.97 -25.73 -16.85
C PHE A 366 -13.05 -24.67 -16.57
N SER A 367 -12.81 -23.43 -16.97
CA SER A 367 -13.77 -22.34 -16.78
C SER A 367 -15.02 -22.55 -17.63
N GLU A 368 -14.87 -22.93 -18.91
CA GLU A 368 -15.98 -23.19 -19.85
C GLU A 368 -16.87 -24.37 -19.40
N VAL A 369 -16.25 -25.46 -18.95
CA VAL A 369 -16.99 -26.64 -18.43
C VAL A 369 -17.79 -26.30 -17.19
N SER A 370 -17.25 -25.44 -16.33
CA SER A 370 -17.93 -24.98 -15.11
C SER A 370 -19.03 -23.94 -15.37
N LEU A 371 -19.01 -23.29 -16.53
CA LEU A 371 -19.94 -22.21 -16.88
C LEU A 371 -21.37 -22.71 -17.08
N THR A 372 -22.25 -22.26 -16.22
CA THR A 372 -23.69 -22.44 -16.35
C THR A 372 -24.38 -21.09 -16.42
N VAL A 373 -25.39 -21.00 -17.28
CA VAL A 373 -26.29 -19.84 -17.41
C VAL A 373 -27.72 -20.35 -17.44
N ASN A 374 -28.50 -19.90 -16.48
CA ASN A 374 -29.91 -20.32 -16.36
C ASN A 374 -30.82 -19.10 -16.18
N LEU A 375 -32.07 -19.25 -16.57
CA LEU A 375 -33.14 -18.35 -16.16
C LEU A 375 -33.40 -18.56 -14.68
N SER A 376 -33.54 -17.46 -13.92
CA SER A 376 -33.94 -17.59 -12.52
C SER A 376 -35.35 -18.16 -12.43
N THR A 377 -35.54 -19.08 -11.49
CA THR A 377 -36.84 -19.68 -11.20
C THR A 377 -37.73 -18.81 -10.34
N THR A 378 -37.16 -17.82 -9.69
CA THR A 378 -37.84 -16.95 -8.72
C THR A 378 -38.00 -15.50 -9.18
N ASN A 379 -37.17 -15.08 -10.13
CA ASN A 379 -37.20 -13.72 -10.67
C ASN A 379 -37.10 -13.74 -12.20
N PRO A 380 -38.18 -13.43 -12.96
CA PRO A 380 -38.19 -13.48 -14.42
C PRO A 380 -37.22 -12.47 -15.09
N ASP A 381 -36.81 -11.43 -14.37
CA ASP A 381 -35.92 -10.39 -14.87
C ASP A 381 -34.43 -10.69 -14.57
N ARG A 382 -34.09 -11.98 -14.31
CA ARG A 382 -32.75 -12.36 -13.88
C ARG A 382 -32.22 -13.59 -14.64
N LEU A 383 -30.99 -13.46 -15.15
CA LEU A 383 -30.12 -14.56 -15.55
C LEU A 383 -29.18 -14.94 -14.38
N GLU A 384 -29.03 -16.21 -14.11
CA GLU A 384 -28.13 -16.76 -13.12
C GLU A 384 -26.93 -17.37 -13.81
N THR A 385 -25.77 -16.76 -13.62
CA THR A 385 -24.51 -17.18 -14.21
C THR A 385 -23.56 -17.64 -13.12
N PHE A 386 -22.95 -18.81 -13.33
CA PHE A 386 -21.93 -19.35 -12.47
C PHE A 386 -20.78 -19.90 -13.31
N PHE A 387 -19.54 -19.56 -12.95
CA PHE A 387 -18.34 -20.20 -13.50
C PHE A 387 -17.20 -20.17 -12.49
N ARG A 388 -16.26 -21.07 -12.64
CA ARG A 388 -15.02 -21.13 -11.85
C ARG A 388 -13.85 -20.79 -12.76
N TYR A 389 -12.82 -20.20 -12.17
CA TYR A 389 -11.59 -19.89 -12.88
C TYR A 389 -10.36 -20.20 -12.05
N LYS A 390 -9.26 -20.49 -12.73
CA LYS A 390 -7.95 -20.66 -12.12
C LYS A 390 -7.12 -19.40 -12.42
N ARG A 391 -6.65 -18.71 -11.38
CA ARG A 391 -5.73 -17.58 -11.57
C ARG A 391 -4.42 -18.07 -12.17
N SER A 392 -3.78 -17.27 -13.01
CA SER A 392 -2.42 -17.57 -13.47
C SER A 392 -1.43 -17.52 -12.29
N GLY A 393 -0.49 -18.43 -12.25
CA GLY A 393 0.61 -18.37 -11.29
C GLY A 393 1.61 -17.26 -11.65
N PHE A 394 2.43 -16.86 -10.67
CA PHE A 394 3.60 -16.01 -10.88
C PHE A 394 4.84 -16.77 -10.42
N ALA A 395 5.81 -16.95 -11.32
CA ALA A 395 7.01 -17.72 -11.02
C ALA A 395 7.94 -16.92 -10.10
N ARG A 396 7.90 -17.22 -8.79
CA ARG A 396 8.76 -16.61 -7.78
C ARG A 396 10.02 -17.41 -7.53
N ILE A 397 9.93 -18.74 -7.66
CA ILE A 397 11.01 -19.68 -7.37
C ILE A 397 11.04 -20.74 -8.48
N SER A 398 12.24 -21.03 -8.97
CA SER A 398 12.51 -22.21 -9.79
C SER A 398 13.30 -23.20 -8.95
N SER A 399 12.78 -24.42 -8.80
CA SER A 399 13.52 -25.50 -8.15
C SER A 399 14.29 -26.29 -9.20
N THR A 400 15.62 -26.32 -9.06
CA THR A 400 16.51 -27.05 -9.97
C THR A 400 17.37 -27.99 -9.15
N THR A 401 17.40 -29.26 -9.52
CA THR A 401 18.36 -30.23 -9.02
C THR A 401 19.47 -30.42 -10.05
N ALA A 402 20.70 -30.15 -9.66
CA ALA A 402 21.86 -30.37 -10.49
C ALA A 402 22.79 -31.31 -9.77
N GLU A 403 23.23 -32.36 -10.46
CA GLU A 403 24.23 -33.30 -9.98
C GLU A 403 25.55 -33.03 -10.70
N ALA A 404 26.62 -32.95 -9.96
CA ALA A 404 27.96 -32.78 -10.52
C ALA A 404 28.88 -33.97 -10.07
N GLY A 405 29.60 -34.59 -11.00
CA GLY A 405 30.52 -35.67 -10.71
C GLY A 405 31.49 -35.90 -11.86
N PHE A 406 32.52 -36.68 -11.60
CA PHE A 406 33.52 -37.00 -12.60
C PHE A 406 33.11 -38.17 -13.50
N ASN A 407 32.15 -38.99 -13.05
CA ASN A 407 31.70 -40.16 -13.81
C ASN A 407 30.26 -40.53 -13.39
N PHE A 408 29.26 -40.23 -14.23
CA PHE A 408 27.86 -40.56 -14.02
C PHE A 408 27.40 -41.86 -14.68
N GLY A 409 28.29 -42.62 -15.27
CA GLY A 409 27.89 -43.77 -16.09
C GLY A 409 27.18 -43.35 -17.40
N THR A 410 26.84 -44.32 -18.23
CA THR A 410 26.04 -44.09 -19.45
C THR A 410 24.58 -43.81 -19.05
N LEU A 411 24.04 -42.67 -19.47
CA LEU A 411 22.61 -42.44 -19.45
C LEU A 411 21.96 -43.50 -20.36
N ASN A 412 21.15 -44.38 -19.78
CA ASN A 412 20.26 -45.29 -20.51
C ASN A 412 18.97 -44.58 -20.93
#